data_0baf04841d787cd65115622baafaebe3
#
_entry.id   0baf04841d787cd65115622baafaebe3
#
_cell.length_a   1.000
_cell.length_b   1.000
_cell.length_c   1.000
_cell.angle_alpha   90.00
_cell.angle_beta   90.00
_cell.angle_gamma   90.00
#
_symmetry.space_group_name_H-M   'P 1'
#
loop_
_entity.id
_entity.type
_entity.pdbx_description
1 polymer ?
#
loop_
_entity_poly.entity_id
_entity_poly.type
_entity_poly.pdbx_seq_one_letter_code
_entity_poly.pdbx_strand_id
1 'polypeptide(L)'
;MTIIRAAAVADIEAIRTIAVDTDMFSADDVGFVDDTVNGVLDGTLANHRWLVAETDDATAIAAAYYAPEPFSDRMWNLYFIAVTPARQDSGIGGALINHVDSELRQRGPGDAQVLIVETSSTDAYARTREFYPKQGLVEEARIRQFYGPDDHKVVFWKSLTTDR
;
A
#
# COMPACT_ATOMS: atom_id res chain seq x y z
N MET A 1 13.53 0.42 -17.19
CA MET A 1 13.64 1.07 -15.86
C MET A 1 12.25 1.31 -15.32
N THR A 2 12.05 1.26 -14.01
CA THR A 2 10.76 1.53 -13.39
C THR A 2 10.84 2.87 -12.66
N ILE A 3 9.82 3.71 -12.87
CA ILE A 3 9.71 5.03 -12.23
C ILE A 3 8.53 5.00 -11.27
N ILE A 4 8.75 5.46 -10.03
CA ILE A 4 7.68 5.62 -9.03
C ILE A 4 7.33 7.10 -8.93
N ARG A 5 6.05 7.42 -9.06
CA ARG A 5 5.54 8.79 -9.01
C ARG A 5 4.17 8.86 -8.37
N ALA A 6 3.74 10.08 -8.05
CA ALA A 6 2.36 10.31 -7.63
C ALA A 6 1.38 9.94 -8.74
N ALA A 7 0.25 9.35 -8.35
CA ALA A 7 -0.82 9.03 -9.29
C ALA A 7 -1.52 10.29 -9.78
N ALA A 8 -2.02 10.23 -11.01
CA ALA A 8 -2.84 11.26 -11.64
C ALA A 8 -4.20 10.67 -12.04
N VAL A 9 -5.14 11.52 -12.46
CA VAL A 9 -6.47 11.07 -12.91
C VAL A 9 -6.35 10.02 -14.02
N ALA A 10 -5.40 10.18 -14.92
CA ALA A 10 -5.16 9.24 -16.03
C ALA A 10 -4.77 7.83 -15.56
N ASP A 11 -4.35 7.66 -14.30
CA ASP A 11 -3.94 6.36 -13.77
C ASP A 11 -5.08 5.56 -13.16
N ILE A 12 -6.26 6.15 -12.96
CA ILE A 12 -7.38 5.51 -12.26
C ILE A 12 -7.75 4.17 -12.89
N GLU A 13 -7.88 4.12 -14.21
CA GLU A 13 -8.26 2.87 -14.88
C GLU A 13 -7.19 1.80 -14.73
N ALA A 14 -5.91 2.15 -14.84
CA ALA A 14 -4.81 1.20 -14.64
C ALA A 14 -4.76 0.69 -13.20
N ILE A 15 -4.98 1.55 -12.20
CA ILE A 15 -5.04 1.16 -10.80
C ILE A 15 -6.21 0.20 -10.55
N ARG A 16 -7.39 0.48 -11.12
CA ARG A 16 -8.55 -0.42 -11.04
C ARG A 16 -8.21 -1.80 -11.60
N THR A 17 -7.59 -1.84 -12.77
CA THR A 17 -7.19 -3.09 -13.43
C THR A 17 -6.23 -3.88 -12.54
N ILE A 18 -5.22 -3.23 -11.97
CA ILE A 18 -4.27 -3.86 -11.05
C ILE A 18 -5.00 -4.42 -9.82
N ALA A 19 -5.94 -3.66 -9.25
CA ALA A 19 -6.70 -4.08 -8.07
C ALA A 19 -7.54 -5.34 -8.34
N VAL A 20 -8.17 -5.41 -9.51
CA VAL A 20 -8.97 -6.57 -9.91
C VAL A 20 -8.08 -7.77 -10.28
N ASP A 21 -7.03 -7.55 -11.04
CA ASP A 21 -6.13 -8.62 -11.50
C ASP A 21 -5.34 -9.27 -10.35
N THR A 22 -5.18 -8.57 -9.25
CA THR A 22 -4.52 -9.07 -8.03
C THR A 22 -5.51 -9.58 -6.99
N ASP A 23 -6.78 -9.63 -7.30
CA ASP A 23 -7.88 -10.02 -6.38
C ASP A 23 -7.97 -9.16 -5.10
N MET A 24 -7.39 -7.97 -5.10
CA MET A 24 -7.50 -7.02 -3.98
C MET A 24 -8.92 -6.48 -3.84
N PHE A 25 -9.58 -6.21 -4.99
CA PHE A 25 -10.98 -5.77 -5.06
C PHE A 25 -11.71 -6.53 -6.15
N SER A 26 -13.02 -6.74 -5.96
CA SER A 26 -13.90 -7.16 -7.05
C SER A 26 -14.14 -6.00 -8.02
N ALA A 27 -14.61 -6.33 -9.24
CA ALA A 27 -14.96 -5.29 -10.23
C ALA A 27 -16.02 -4.32 -9.73
N ASP A 28 -16.87 -4.75 -8.77
CA ASP A 28 -17.93 -3.90 -8.20
C ASP A 28 -17.42 -2.98 -7.09
N ASP A 29 -16.24 -3.27 -6.51
CA ASP A 29 -15.71 -2.54 -5.36
C ASP A 29 -14.64 -1.51 -5.72
N VAL A 30 -14.28 -1.38 -7.00
CA VAL A 30 -13.20 -0.48 -7.43
C VAL A 30 -13.51 1.01 -7.35
N GLY A 31 -14.77 1.38 -7.00
CA GLY A 31 -15.14 2.78 -6.75
C GLY A 31 -14.28 3.45 -5.67
N PHE A 32 -13.73 2.67 -4.75
CA PHE A 32 -12.76 3.15 -3.77
C PHE A 32 -11.53 3.81 -4.44
N VAL A 33 -11.07 3.28 -5.57
CA VAL A 33 -9.93 3.84 -6.31
C VAL A 33 -10.28 5.24 -6.82
N ASP A 34 -11.42 5.40 -7.47
CA ASP A 34 -11.88 6.70 -7.98
C ASP A 34 -12.00 7.74 -6.87
N ASP A 35 -12.71 7.36 -5.81
CA ASP A 35 -12.99 8.26 -4.69
C ASP A 35 -11.70 8.72 -4.01
N THR A 36 -10.76 7.81 -3.78
CA THR A 36 -9.52 8.15 -3.09
C THR A 36 -8.50 8.85 -3.98
N VAL A 37 -8.37 8.49 -5.25
CA VAL A 37 -7.49 9.23 -6.17
C VAL A 37 -7.99 10.66 -6.35
N ASN A 38 -9.29 10.83 -6.61
CA ASN A 38 -9.87 12.17 -6.76
C ASN A 38 -9.77 12.97 -5.45
N GLY A 39 -10.02 12.34 -4.30
CA GLY A 39 -9.90 12.98 -2.99
C GLY A 39 -8.48 13.47 -2.68
N VAL A 40 -7.46 12.72 -3.10
CA VAL A 40 -6.06 13.15 -2.98
C VAL A 40 -5.80 14.36 -3.87
N LEU A 41 -6.26 14.33 -5.12
CA LEU A 41 -5.99 15.38 -6.09
C LEU A 41 -6.74 16.68 -5.81
N ASP A 42 -7.96 16.62 -5.28
CA ASP A 42 -8.76 17.81 -4.94
C ASP A 42 -8.49 18.35 -3.51
N GLY A 43 -7.66 17.66 -2.73
CA GLY A 43 -7.28 18.06 -1.38
C GLY A 43 -8.25 17.68 -0.28
N THR A 44 -9.37 17.02 -0.57
CA THR A 44 -10.33 16.56 0.46
C THR A 44 -9.75 15.45 1.34
N LEU A 45 -8.83 14.65 0.80
CA LEU A 45 -8.08 13.64 1.54
C LEU A 45 -6.65 14.15 1.80
N ALA A 46 -6.53 15.13 2.71
CA ALA A 46 -5.24 15.68 3.10
C ALA A 46 -4.34 14.58 3.68
N ASN A 47 -3.07 14.60 3.31
CA ASN A 47 -2.05 13.63 3.72
C ASN A 47 -2.25 12.19 3.19
N HIS A 48 -3.29 11.93 2.42
CA HIS A 48 -3.43 10.67 1.70
C HIS A 48 -2.60 10.70 0.42
N ARG A 49 -2.08 9.54 0.01
CA ARG A 49 -1.16 9.48 -1.12
C ARG A 49 -1.37 8.22 -1.95
N TRP A 50 -1.52 8.40 -3.25
CA TRP A 50 -1.46 7.33 -4.24
C TRP A 50 -0.17 7.42 -5.04
N LEU A 51 0.52 6.29 -5.18
CA LEU A 51 1.72 6.14 -6.00
C LEU A 51 1.46 5.12 -7.10
N VAL A 52 2.08 5.31 -8.25
CA VAL A 52 2.17 4.30 -9.29
C VAL A 52 3.62 4.05 -9.65
N ALA A 53 3.91 2.81 -10.04
CA ALA A 53 5.17 2.43 -10.67
C ALA A 53 4.89 2.21 -12.15
N GLU A 54 5.66 2.83 -13.02
CA GLU A 54 5.49 2.71 -14.46
C GLU A 54 6.77 2.31 -15.15
N THR A 55 6.64 1.69 -16.31
CA THR A 55 7.73 1.32 -17.20
C THR A 55 8.09 2.48 -18.13
N ASP A 56 9.17 2.31 -18.90
CA ASP A 56 9.67 3.37 -19.81
C ASP A 56 8.63 3.81 -20.87
N ASP A 57 7.67 2.95 -21.20
CA ASP A 57 6.56 3.26 -22.10
C ASP A 57 5.35 3.88 -21.39
N ALA A 58 5.53 4.32 -20.14
CA ALA A 58 4.49 4.92 -19.31
C ALA A 58 3.32 3.97 -18.97
N THR A 59 3.56 2.64 -18.99
CA THR A 59 2.57 1.67 -18.54
C THR A 59 2.66 1.50 -17.03
N ALA A 60 1.56 1.76 -16.33
CA ALA A 60 1.46 1.54 -14.89
C ALA A 60 1.39 0.03 -14.60
N ILE A 61 2.30 -0.46 -13.77
CA ILE A 61 2.45 -1.89 -13.46
C ILE A 61 2.28 -2.20 -11.98
N ALA A 62 2.21 -1.19 -11.13
CA ALA A 62 2.00 -1.33 -9.70
C ALA A 62 1.44 -0.06 -9.11
N ALA A 63 0.80 -0.18 -7.96
CA ALA A 63 0.26 0.98 -7.24
C ALA A 63 0.32 0.75 -5.73
N ALA A 64 0.35 1.85 -4.99
CA ALA A 64 0.30 1.86 -3.54
C ALA A 64 -0.51 3.05 -3.04
N TYR A 65 -1.24 2.85 -1.94
CA TYR A 65 -2.01 3.90 -1.28
C TYR A 65 -1.72 3.89 0.21
N TYR A 66 -1.30 5.01 0.74
CA TYR A 66 -1.05 5.15 2.17
C TYR A 66 -1.60 6.46 2.72
N ALA A 67 -1.90 6.45 4.01
CA ALA A 67 -2.53 7.58 4.68
C ALA A 67 -2.27 7.49 6.19
N PRO A 68 -2.49 8.61 6.93
CA PRO A 68 -2.48 8.56 8.39
C PRO A 68 -3.55 7.62 8.92
N GLU A 69 -3.22 6.82 9.92
CA GLU A 69 -4.19 5.98 10.59
C GLU A 69 -5.16 6.86 11.40
N PRO A 70 -6.48 6.74 11.19
CA PRO A 70 -7.44 7.51 11.97
C PRO A 70 -7.29 7.26 13.47
N PHE A 71 -7.44 8.33 14.27
CA PHE A 71 -7.34 8.29 15.74
C PHE A 71 -5.94 7.98 16.28
N SER A 72 -4.94 7.87 15.43
CA SER A 72 -3.54 7.77 15.84
C SER A 72 -2.82 9.09 15.62
N ASP A 73 -1.81 9.35 16.43
CA ASP A 73 -1.06 10.60 16.35
C ASP A 73 -0.06 10.59 15.18
N ARG A 74 0.76 9.55 15.06
CA ARG A 74 1.87 9.51 14.09
C ARG A 74 2.04 8.16 13.42
N MET A 75 0.98 7.37 13.39
CA MET A 75 0.96 6.09 12.70
C MET A 75 0.38 6.26 11.30
N TRP A 76 1.06 5.66 10.33
CA TRP A 76 0.64 5.65 8.93
C TRP A 76 0.34 4.22 8.51
N ASN A 77 -0.62 4.06 7.62
CA ASN A 77 -1.05 2.74 7.16
C ASN A 77 -0.91 2.66 5.63
N LEU A 78 -0.21 1.63 5.17
CA LEU A 78 -0.17 1.28 3.76
C LEU A 78 -1.40 0.42 3.45
N TYR A 79 -2.48 1.09 3.04
CA TYR A 79 -3.79 0.47 2.83
C TYR A 79 -3.87 -0.42 1.60
N PHE A 80 -3.08 -0.12 0.59
CA PHE A 80 -3.08 -0.86 -0.66
C PHE A 80 -1.67 -0.90 -1.24
N ILE A 81 -1.25 -2.09 -1.66
CA ILE A 81 -0.07 -2.28 -2.49
C ILE A 81 -0.32 -3.49 -3.39
N ALA A 82 -0.14 -3.31 -4.68
CA ALA A 82 -0.30 -4.39 -5.64
C ALA A 82 0.60 -4.18 -6.84
N VAL A 83 1.14 -5.29 -7.34
CA VAL A 83 1.95 -5.36 -8.56
C VAL A 83 1.20 -6.24 -9.55
N THR A 84 1.08 -5.79 -10.80
CA THR A 84 0.43 -6.60 -11.84
C THR A 84 1.03 -8.00 -11.89
N PRO A 85 0.22 -9.07 -12.07
CA PRO A 85 0.70 -10.44 -11.96
C PRO A 85 1.94 -10.76 -12.81
N ALA A 86 2.01 -10.22 -14.02
CA ALA A 86 3.14 -10.43 -14.93
C ALA A 86 4.47 -9.83 -14.43
N ARG A 87 4.42 -8.94 -13.45
CA ARG A 87 5.60 -8.23 -12.91
C ARG A 87 5.88 -8.52 -11.44
N GLN A 88 5.16 -9.46 -10.84
CA GLN A 88 5.44 -9.89 -9.48
C GLN A 88 6.82 -10.59 -9.43
N ASP A 89 7.42 -10.62 -8.25
CA ASP A 89 8.76 -11.18 -7.99
C ASP A 89 9.90 -10.46 -8.73
N SER A 90 9.68 -9.23 -9.18
CA SER A 90 10.68 -8.40 -9.87
C SER A 90 11.27 -7.28 -9.00
N GLY A 91 10.93 -7.23 -7.70
CA GLY A 91 11.41 -6.22 -6.78
C GLY A 91 10.62 -4.92 -6.76
N ILE A 92 9.55 -4.81 -7.54
CA ILE A 92 8.75 -3.57 -7.65
C ILE A 92 8.01 -3.27 -6.36
N GLY A 93 7.43 -4.31 -5.72
CA GLY A 93 6.75 -4.15 -4.43
C GLY A 93 7.67 -3.62 -3.35
N GLY A 94 8.89 -4.16 -3.26
CA GLY A 94 9.91 -3.67 -2.34
C GLY A 94 10.32 -2.22 -2.63
N ALA A 95 10.45 -1.86 -3.90
CA ALA A 95 10.76 -0.50 -4.31
C ALA A 95 9.65 0.48 -3.90
N LEU A 96 8.38 0.08 -4.03
CA LEU A 96 7.25 0.89 -3.57
C LEU A 96 7.29 1.10 -2.06
N ILE A 97 7.52 0.05 -1.27
CA ILE A 97 7.61 0.17 0.19
C ILE A 97 8.77 1.07 0.59
N ASN A 98 9.94 0.93 -0.04
CA ASN A 98 11.08 1.80 0.22
C ASN A 98 10.79 3.25 -0.11
N HIS A 99 10.02 3.50 -1.18
CA HIS A 99 9.60 4.85 -1.56
C HIS A 99 8.67 5.46 -0.50
N VAL A 100 7.67 4.69 -0.04
CA VAL A 100 6.75 5.11 1.05
C VAL A 100 7.55 5.40 2.32
N ASP A 101 8.42 4.48 2.73
CA ASP A 101 9.28 4.65 3.90
C ASP A 101 10.09 5.95 3.81
N SER A 102 10.69 6.20 2.66
CA SER A 102 11.50 7.39 2.40
C SER A 102 10.67 8.68 2.49
N GLU A 103 9.50 8.72 1.86
CA GLU A 103 8.60 9.88 1.92
C GLU A 103 8.14 10.16 3.37
N LEU A 104 7.80 9.11 4.11
CA LEU A 104 7.34 9.26 5.49
C LEU A 104 8.47 9.72 6.42
N ARG A 105 9.69 9.22 6.25
CA ARG A 105 10.85 9.68 7.04
C ARG A 105 11.17 11.15 6.78
N GLN A 106 10.95 11.63 5.57
CA GLN A 106 11.15 13.04 5.22
C GLN A 106 10.16 13.97 5.95
N ARG A 107 9.00 13.46 6.36
CA ARG A 107 8.06 14.25 7.18
C ARG A 107 8.58 14.51 8.59
N GLY A 108 9.51 13.68 9.06
CA GLY A 108 10.11 13.79 10.37
C GLY A 108 9.29 13.14 11.49
N PRO A 109 9.93 12.91 12.67
CA PRO A 109 9.31 12.18 13.78
C PRO A 109 8.14 12.91 14.44
N GLY A 110 7.96 14.18 14.17
CA GLY A 110 6.82 14.95 14.64
C GLY A 110 5.52 14.64 13.89
N ASP A 111 5.62 14.02 12.71
CA ASP A 111 4.49 13.73 11.84
C ASP A 111 4.34 12.25 11.49
N ALA A 112 5.44 11.50 11.41
CA ALA A 112 5.43 10.09 11.06
C ALA A 112 6.44 9.31 11.91
N GLN A 113 5.97 8.34 12.69
CA GLN A 113 6.81 7.51 13.55
C GLN A 113 6.71 6.03 13.24
N VAL A 114 5.56 5.57 12.75
CA VAL A 114 5.28 4.16 12.53
C VAL A 114 4.54 3.97 11.22
N LEU A 115 4.96 2.96 10.47
CA LEU A 115 4.23 2.46 9.31
C LEU A 115 3.67 1.08 9.65
N ILE A 116 2.38 0.88 9.43
CA ILE A 116 1.75 -0.44 9.49
C ILE A 116 1.22 -0.84 8.14
N VAL A 117 1.08 -2.15 7.94
CA VAL A 117 0.36 -2.74 6.83
C VAL A 117 -0.44 -3.94 7.33
N GLU A 118 -1.65 -4.10 6.82
CA GLU A 118 -2.57 -5.12 7.27
C GLU A 118 -2.87 -6.09 6.14
N THR A 119 -2.97 -7.38 6.46
CA THR A 119 -3.30 -8.40 5.48
C THR A 119 -4.09 -9.55 6.11
N SER A 120 -4.67 -10.40 5.26
CA SER A 120 -5.41 -11.59 5.65
C SER A 120 -4.50 -12.69 6.16
N SER A 121 -5.04 -13.53 7.04
CA SER A 121 -4.36 -14.74 7.55
C SER A 121 -4.56 -15.97 6.66
N THR A 122 -5.39 -15.88 5.62
CA THR A 122 -5.69 -17.03 4.75
C THR A 122 -4.50 -17.45 3.90
N ASP A 123 -4.54 -18.68 3.38
CA ASP A 123 -3.46 -19.22 2.54
C ASP A 123 -3.25 -18.42 1.24
N ALA A 124 -4.31 -17.78 0.73
CA ALA A 124 -4.21 -16.93 -0.45
C ALA A 124 -3.22 -15.77 -0.27
N TYR A 125 -2.99 -15.35 0.98
CA TYR A 125 -2.08 -14.25 1.32
C TYR A 125 -0.78 -14.73 1.99
N ALA A 126 -0.47 -16.03 1.92
CA ALA A 126 0.77 -16.56 2.53
C ALA A 126 2.02 -15.90 1.96
N ARG A 127 2.10 -15.70 0.65
CA ARG A 127 3.24 -15.04 0.00
C ARG A 127 3.35 -13.56 0.43
N THR A 128 2.22 -12.90 0.59
CA THR A 128 2.15 -11.52 1.07
C THR A 128 2.72 -11.41 2.49
N ARG A 129 2.34 -12.35 3.38
CA ARG A 129 2.87 -12.38 4.75
C ARG A 129 4.37 -12.70 4.81
N GLU A 130 4.92 -13.41 3.83
CA GLU A 130 6.36 -13.64 3.72
C GLU A 130 7.10 -12.43 3.14
N PHE A 131 6.42 -11.65 2.33
CA PHE A 131 6.99 -10.48 1.68
C PHE A 131 7.30 -9.34 2.66
N TYR A 132 6.38 -9.02 3.58
CA TYR A 132 6.55 -7.87 4.47
C TYR A 132 7.76 -7.98 5.40
N PRO A 133 8.07 -9.14 6.03
CA PRO A 133 9.31 -9.28 6.81
C PRO A 133 10.57 -9.02 6.02
N LYS A 134 10.59 -9.38 4.73
CA LYS A 134 11.74 -9.10 3.84
C LYS A 134 11.92 -7.61 3.58
N GLN A 135 10.85 -6.81 3.80
CA GLN A 135 10.90 -5.35 3.64
C GLN A 135 11.17 -4.64 4.97
N GLY A 136 11.52 -5.38 6.02
CA GLY A 136 11.85 -4.81 7.32
C GLY A 136 10.67 -4.55 8.24
N LEU A 137 9.47 -5.05 7.90
CA LEU A 137 8.32 -5.00 8.80
C LEU A 137 8.28 -6.28 9.64
N VAL A 138 7.79 -6.17 10.88
CA VAL A 138 7.61 -7.33 11.76
C VAL A 138 6.13 -7.55 12.03
N GLU A 139 5.75 -8.83 12.20
CA GLU A 139 4.38 -9.13 12.61
C GLU A 139 4.18 -8.66 14.05
N GLU A 140 3.28 -7.72 14.25
CA GLU A 140 3.02 -7.08 15.54
C GLU A 140 1.75 -7.60 16.21
N ALA A 141 0.71 -7.91 15.43
CA ALA A 141 -0.57 -8.29 15.99
C ALA A 141 -1.39 -9.16 15.03
N ARG A 142 -2.31 -9.94 15.63
CA ARG A 142 -3.37 -10.64 14.91
C ARG A 142 -4.70 -10.34 15.57
N ILE A 143 -5.67 -9.90 14.76
CA ILE A 143 -7.03 -9.65 15.24
C ILE A 143 -7.92 -10.74 14.69
N ARG A 144 -8.43 -11.57 15.57
CA ARG A 144 -9.22 -12.76 15.19
C ARG A 144 -10.51 -12.33 14.49
N GLN A 145 -10.82 -13.02 13.38
CA GLN A 145 -12.08 -12.92 12.66
C GLN A 145 -12.42 -11.52 12.14
N PHE A 146 -11.39 -10.71 11.89
CA PHE A 146 -11.60 -9.33 11.41
C PHE A 146 -12.26 -9.31 10.02
N TYR A 147 -11.82 -10.17 9.11
CA TYR A 147 -12.34 -10.23 7.74
C TYR A 147 -13.44 -11.26 7.57
N GLY A 148 -13.50 -12.27 8.44
CA GLY A 148 -14.48 -13.34 8.36
C GLY A 148 -14.19 -14.45 9.39
N PRO A 149 -15.00 -15.51 9.45
CA PRO A 149 -14.88 -16.54 10.49
C PRO A 149 -13.50 -17.20 10.62
N ASP A 150 -12.83 -17.45 9.50
CA ASP A 150 -11.51 -18.06 9.45
C ASP A 150 -10.47 -17.13 8.81
N ASP A 151 -10.72 -15.83 8.83
CA ASP A 151 -9.87 -14.83 8.20
C ASP A 151 -9.53 -13.72 9.21
N HIS A 152 -8.33 -13.80 9.75
CA HIS A 152 -7.84 -12.88 10.77
C HIS A 152 -7.04 -11.75 10.13
N LYS A 153 -7.08 -10.58 10.75
CA LYS A 153 -6.20 -9.47 10.36
C LYS A 153 -4.81 -9.72 10.94
N VAL A 154 -3.80 -9.71 10.08
CA VAL A 154 -2.38 -9.74 10.48
C VAL A 154 -1.83 -8.35 10.27
N VAL A 155 -1.25 -7.74 11.31
CA VAL A 155 -0.69 -6.39 11.27
C VAL A 155 0.83 -6.49 11.28
N PHE A 156 1.47 -5.89 10.27
CA PHE A 156 2.91 -5.72 10.22
C PHE A 156 3.29 -4.29 10.58
N TRP A 157 4.43 -4.11 11.25
CA TRP A 157 4.84 -2.87 11.90
C TRP A 157 6.29 -2.54 11.56
N LYS A 158 6.56 -1.26 11.36
CA LYS A 158 7.92 -0.76 11.14
C LYS A 158 8.10 0.60 11.77
N SER A 159 9.21 0.80 12.50
CA SER A 159 9.59 2.12 12.98
C SER A 159 10.13 2.99 11.84
N LEU A 160 9.70 4.24 11.81
CA LEU A 160 10.20 5.26 10.88
C LEU A 160 11.24 6.17 11.52
N THR A 161 11.56 5.96 12.81
CA THR A 161 12.47 6.82 13.59
C THR A 161 13.77 6.14 13.97
N THR A 162 13.88 4.82 13.75
CA THR A 162 15.12 4.08 13.97
C THR A 162 15.90 3.93 12.67
N ASP A 163 17.19 3.64 12.77
CA ASP A 163 18.04 3.35 11.61
C ASP A 163 17.53 2.10 10.88
N ARG A 164 17.77 2.09 9.57
CA ARG A 164 17.35 1.01 8.70
C ARG A 164 18.21 -0.23 8.82
#